data_49d22c42b6f01243539fa59b858534e5
#
_entry.id   49d22c42b6f01243539fa59b858534e5
#
_cell.length_a   1.000
_cell.length_b   1.000
_cell.length_c   1.000
_cell.angle_alpha   90.00
_cell.angle_beta   90.00
_cell.angle_gamma   90.00
#
_symmetry.space_group_name_H-M   'P 1'
#
loop_
_entity.id
_entity.type
_entity.pdbx_description
1 polymer ?
#
loop_
_entity_poly.entity_id
_entity_poly.type
_entity_poly.pdbx_seq_one_letter_code
_entity_poly.pdbx_strand_id
1 'polypeptide(L)'
;MLALNASALAETGPLDEAGLAQLLAEAFRATIAPPADGFLVALDQNSRNEGPNFAWFKARHARFVYVDRVIVAAGARRLGIGRALYDDLIAAARAAGHRRLCAEVNLDPPNPASDAFHAMAGFVEVGRRHLPDRARTVRYLERDL
;
A
#
# COMPACT_ATOMS: atom_id res chain seq x y z
N MET A 1 -1.38 14.85 -1.51
CA MET A 1 -1.87 13.51 -1.17
C MET A 1 -3.40 13.41 -1.25
N LEU A 2 -4.20 14.27 -0.56
CA LEU A 2 -5.67 14.16 -0.56
C LEU A 2 -6.28 14.21 -1.96
N ALA A 3 -5.87 15.13 -2.82
CA ALA A 3 -6.37 15.22 -4.19
C ALA A 3 -6.06 13.95 -5.02
N LEU A 4 -4.88 13.38 -4.85
CA LEU A 4 -4.53 12.10 -5.48
C LEU A 4 -5.37 10.95 -4.90
N ASN A 5 -5.57 10.91 -3.59
CA ASN A 5 -6.43 9.89 -2.98
C ASN A 5 -7.86 9.96 -3.51
N ALA A 6 -8.40 11.18 -3.70
CA ALA A 6 -9.73 11.39 -4.26
C ALA A 6 -9.87 10.84 -5.70
N SER A 7 -8.78 10.76 -6.45
CA SER A 7 -8.76 10.16 -7.80
C SER A 7 -8.69 8.62 -7.80
N ALA A 8 -8.48 7.99 -6.65
CA ALA A 8 -8.30 6.54 -6.48
C ALA A 8 -9.18 5.95 -5.36
N LEU A 9 -10.36 6.52 -5.14
CA LEU A 9 -11.27 6.13 -4.05
C LEU A 9 -11.69 4.66 -4.10
N ALA A 10 -11.87 4.12 -5.30
CA ALA A 10 -12.27 2.74 -5.49
C ALA A 10 -11.22 1.74 -4.98
N GLU A 11 -9.96 2.10 -5.08
CA GLU A 11 -8.82 1.26 -4.70
C GLU A 11 -8.40 1.47 -3.24
N THR A 12 -8.36 2.72 -2.78
CA THR A 12 -7.77 3.08 -1.48
C THR A 12 -8.77 3.50 -0.40
N GLY A 13 -10.02 3.79 -0.80
CA GLY A 13 -11.03 4.32 0.09
C GLY A 13 -10.87 5.81 0.42
N PRO A 14 -11.87 6.40 1.11
CA PRO A 14 -11.85 7.81 1.45
C PRO A 14 -10.75 8.15 2.47
N LEU A 15 -10.24 9.37 2.37
CA LEU A 15 -9.25 9.93 3.28
C LEU A 15 -9.50 11.43 3.42
N ASP A 16 -9.76 11.90 4.62
CA ASP A 16 -9.86 13.31 4.97
C ASP A 16 -8.53 13.82 5.58
N GLU A 17 -8.49 15.11 5.92
CA GLU A 17 -7.29 15.72 6.50
C GLU A 17 -6.89 15.09 7.84
N ALA A 18 -7.86 14.80 8.70
CA ALA A 18 -7.60 14.19 10.01
C ALA A 18 -7.08 12.76 9.85
N GLY A 19 -7.69 11.98 8.97
CA GLY A 19 -7.26 10.62 8.64
C GLY A 19 -5.87 10.60 8.00
N LEU A 20 -5.57 11.55 7.11
CA LEU A 20 -4.23 11.68 6.54
C LEU A 20 -3.19 12.04 7.61
N ALA A 21 -3.51 13.00 8.49
CA ALA A 21 -2.59 13.39 9.57
C ALA A 21 -2.29 12.19 10.50
N GLN A 22 -3.32 11.43 10.87
CA GLN A 22 -3.15 10.21 11.68
C GLN A 22 -2.32 9.16 10.96
N LEU A 23 -2.62 8.90 9.67
CA LEU A 23 -1.87 7.93 8.87
C LEU A 23 -0.39 8.30 8.77
N LEU A 24 -0.08 9.58 8.54
CA LEU A 24 1.29 10.08 8.47
C LEU A 24 2.01 10.03 9.81
N ALA A 25 1.30 10.28 10.92
CA ALA A 25 1.87 10.18 12.27
C ALA A 25 2.29 8.75 12.64
N GLU A 26 1.66 7.74 12.05
CA GLU A 26 1.94 6.32 12.29
C GLU A 26 2.78 5.68 11.18
N ALA A 27 3.09 6.42 10.12
CA ALA A 27 3.79 5.88 8.97
C ALA A 27 5.23 5.46 9.31
N PHE A 28 5.60 4.25 8.93
CA PHE A 28 6.98 3.83 8.83
C PHE A 28 7.71 4.65 7.74
N ARG A 29 7.04 4.82 6.60
CA ARG A 29 7.55 5.60 5.47
C ARG A 29 6.40 6.29 4.76
N ALA A 30 6.58 7.58 4.45
CA ALA A 30 5.70 8.32 3.56
C ALA A 30 6.55 9.10 2.56
N THR A 31 6.30 8.89 1.28
CA THR A 31 7.09 9.50 0.20
C THR A 31 6.16 10.10 -0.86
N ILE A 32 6.49 11.30 -1.32
CA ILE A 32 5.82 11.97 -2.44
C ILE A 32 6.79 12.04 -3.60
N ALA A 33 6.36 11.62 -4.78
CA ALA A 33 7.11 11.83 -6.02
C ALA A 33 6.87 13.25 -6.53
N PRO A 34 7.93 14.06 -6.76
CA PRO A 34 7.78 15.41 -7.28
C PRO A 34 7.21 15.42 -8.72
N PRO A 35 6.44 16.45 -9.10
CA PRO A 35 5.96 17.60 -8.31
C PRO A 35 4.74 17.31 -7.42
N ALA A 36 4.21 16.14 -7.39
CA ALA A 36 3.11 15.53 -6.63
C ALA A 36 2.31 14.56 -7.51
N ASP A 37 3.01 13.89 -8.42
CA ASP A 37 2.44 12.94 -9.38
C ASP A 37 2.17 11.55 -8.80
N GLY A 38 2.60 11.32 -7.57
CA GLY A 38 2.35 10.09 -6.85
C GLY A 38 2.78 10.17 -5.40
N PHE A 39 2.29 9.25 -4.58
CA PHE A 39 2.76 9.06 -3.22
C PHE A 39 2.57 7.62 -2.75
N LEU A 40 3.33 7.25 -1.74
CA LEU A 40 3.23 5.99 -1.03
C LEU A 40 3.22 6.26 0.46
N VAL A 41 2.37 5.54 1.20
CA VAL A 41 2.41 5.47 2.66
C VAL A 41 2.45 4.02 3.08
N ALA A 42 3.41 3.69 3.92
CA ALA A 42 3.58 2.36 4.49
C ALA A 42 3.64 2.43 6.02
N LEU A 43 3.09 1.42 6.65
CA LEU A 43 3.05 1.21 8.09
C LEU A 43 3.96 0.03 8.44
N ASP A 44 4.37 -0.07 9.70
CA ASP A 44 4.99 -1.27 10.23
C ASP A 44 4.15 -1.86 11.38
N GLN A 45 4.64 -2.93 11.99
CA GLN A 45 3.97 -3.64 13.09
C GLN A 45 3.64 -2.77 14.30
N ASN A 46 4.23 -1.58 14.44
CA ASN A 46 4.01 -0.67 15.57
C ASN A 46 2.78 0.23 15.35
N SER A 47 2.25 0.29 14.13
CA SER A 47 1.05 1.07 13.86
C SER A 47 -0.16 0.55 14.63
N ARG A 48 -1.03 1.47 15.03
CA ARG A 48 -2.33 1.22 15.68
C ARG A 48 -3.46 1.11 14.65
N ASN A 49 -3.14 0.94 13.37
CA ASN A 49 -4.14 0.76 12.32
C ASN A 49 -5.02 -0.45 12.65
N GLU A 50 -6.34 -0.25 12.68
CA GLU A 50 -7.34 -1.28 12.97
C GLU A 50 -8.02 -1.82 11.70
N GLY A 51 -7.57 -1.40 10.53
CA GLY A 51 -8.11 -1.86 9.26
C GLY A 51 -7.96 -3.39 9.09
N PRO A 52 -8.95 -4.05 8.45
CA PRO A 52 -8.99 -5.52 8.36
C PRO A 52 -7.81 -6.11 7.59
N ASN A 53 -7.27 -5.39 6.61
CA ASN A 53 -6.14 -5.85 5.81
C ASN A 53 -4.84 -5.79 6.61
N PHE A 54 -4.59 -4.68 7.29
CA PHE A 54 -3.44 -4.55 8.20
C PHE A 54 -3.49 -5.61 9.32
N ALA A 55 -4.67 -5.79 9.95
CA ALA A 55 -4.87 -6.78 11.01
C ALA A 55 -4.59 -8.20 10.52
N TRP A 56 -4.90 -8.52 9.26
CA TRP A 56 -4.62 -9.83 8.69
C TRP A 56 -3.12 -10.17 8.68
N PHE A 57 -2.27 -9.19 8.30
CA PHE A 57 -0.82 -9.36 8.33
C PHE A 57 -0.26 -9.33 9.76
N LYS A 58 -0.78 -8.44 10.62
CA LYS A 58 -0.35 -8.32 12.02
C LYS A 58 -0.59 -9.61 12.83
N ALA A 59 -1.64 -10.35 12.49
CA ALA A 59 -1.90 -11.66 13.10
C ALA A 59 -0.90 -12.75 12.67
N ARG A 60 -0.18 -12.56 11.56
CA ARG A 60 0.70 -13.57 10.95
C ARG A 60 2.18 -13.28 11.12
N HIS A 61 2.55 -12.01 11.29
CA HIS A 61 3.95 -11.58 11.31
C HIS A 61 4.23 -10.67 12.50
N ALA A 62 5.30 -10.97 13.23
CA ALA A 62 5.78 -10.11 14.32
C ALA A 62 6.45 -8.83 13.77
N ARG A 63 7.07 -8.90 12.59
CA ARG A 63 7.73 -7.78 11.91
C ARG A 63 7.42 -7.79 10.43
N PHE A 64 6.91 -6.68 9.93
CA PHE A 64 6.58 -6.50 8.51
C PHE A 64 6.45 -5.01 8.20
N VAL A 65 6.50 -4.66 6.93
CA VAL A 65 6.10 -3.36 6.41
C VAL A 65 4.90 -3.57 5.50
N TYR A 66 3.84 -2.82 5.75
CA TYR A 66 2.59 -2.91 5.03
C TYR A 66 2.36 -1.63 4.21
N VAL A 67 2.15 -1.78 2.92
CA VAL A 67 1.80 -0.66 2.04
C VAL A 67 0.32 -0.37 2.20
N ASP A 68 0.00 0.70 2.92
CA ASP A 68 -1.37 1.13 3.14
C ASP A 68 -1.98 1.69 1.87
N ARG A 69 -1.20 2.51 1.15
CA ARG A 69 -1.57 3.02 -0.18
C ARG A 69 -0.38 3.44 -1.02
N VAL A 70 -0.51 3.25 -2.31
CA VAL A 70 0.34 3.80 -3.34
C VAL A 70 -0.54 4.32 -4.47
N ILE A 71 -0.39 5.59 -4.82
CA ILE A 71 -1.20 6.23 -5.84
C ILE A 71 -0.28 7.00 -6.79
N VAL A 72 -0.49 6.81 -8.09
CA VAL A 72 0.18 7.57 -9.16
C VAL A 72 -0.90 8.23 -10.00
N ALA A 73 -0.75 9.54 -10.24
CA ALA A 73 -1.66 10.31 -11.06
C ALA A 73 -1.84 9.67 -12.45
N ALA A 74 -3.06 9.68 -12.97
CA ALA A 74 -3.37 9.02 -14.24
C ALA A 74 -2.47 9.49 -15.39
N GLY A 75 -2.18 10.78 -15.46
CA GLY A 75 -1.29 11.37 -16.48
C GLY A 75 0.20 11.07 -16.30
N ALA A 76 0.60 10.56 -15.13
CA ALA A 76 1.97 10.24 -14.80
C ALA A 76 2.24 8.70 -14.70
N ARG A 77 1.25 7.91 -15.06
CA ARG A 77 1.40 6.45 -15.11
C ARG A 77 2.38 6.06 -16.23
N ARG A 78 3.07 4.91 -16.05
CA ARG A 78 4.11 4.39 -16.96
C ARG A 78 5.40 5.20 -17.03
N LEU A 79 5.56 6.25 -16.20
CA LEU A 79 6.80 7.01 -16.07
C LEU A 79 7.77 6.45 -15.00
N GLY A 80 7.50 5.26 -14.47
CA GLY A 80 8.33 4.63 -13.45
C GLY A 80 8.14 5.16 -12.03
N ILE A 81 7.17 6.06 -11.79
CA ILE A 81 6.94 6.67 -10.47
C ILE A 81 6.60 5.62 -9.41
N GLY A 82 5.68 4.70 -9.71
CA GLY A 82 5.32 3.64 -8.78
C GLY A 82 6.52 2.77 -8.40
N ARG A 83 7.37 2.45 -9.37
CA ARG A 83 8.62 1.71 -9.13
C ARG A 83 9.55 2.50 -8.23
N ALA A 84 9.79 3.78 -8.50
CA ALA A 84 10.66 4.62 -7.70
C ALA A 84 10.18 4.74 -6.24
N LEU A 85 8.86 4.85 -6.02
CA LEU A 85 8.26 4.87 -4.68
C LEU A 85 8.51 3.54 -3.93
N TYR A 86 8.38 2.40 -4.62
CA TYR A 86 8.68 1.10 -4.02
C TYR A 86 10.17 0.87 -3.80
N ASP A 87 11.04 1.33 -4.69
CA ASP A 87 12.49 1.22 -4.52
C ASP A 87 12.95 2.02 -3.27
N ASP A 88 12.39 3.22 -3.05
CA ASP A 88 12.62 4.01 -1.84
C ASP A 88 12.14 3.27 -0.58
N LEU A 89 10.93 2.70 -0.61
CA LEU A 89 10.38 1.94 0.51
C LEU A 89 11.24 0.70 0.82
N ILE A 90 11.66 -0.05 -0.20
CA ILE A 90 12.49 -1.24 -0.05
C ILE A 90 13.83 -0.90 0.58
N ALA A 91 14.46 0.18 0.14
CA ALA A 91 15.72 0.65 0.71
C ALA A 91 15.56 1.01 2.18
N ALA A 92 14.52 1.76 2.54
CA ALA A 92 14.20 2.13 3.92
C ALA A 92 13.90 0.90 4.80
N ALA A 93 13.09 -0.03 4.28
CA ALA A 93 12.72 -1.25 5.01
C ALA A 93 13.94 -2.14 5.30
N ARG A 94 14.82 -2.33 4.31
CA ARG A 94 16.07 -3.08 4.48
C ARG A 94 17.00 -2.42 5.49
N ALA A 95 17.16 -1.09 5.41
CA ALA A 95 17.99 -0.33 6.34
C ALA A 95 17.50 -0.44 7.79
N ALA A 96 16.17 -0.55 8.00
CA ALA A 96 15.56 -0.77 9.30
C ALA A 96 15.52 -2.25 9.74
N GLY A 97 16.07 -3.18 8.94
CA GLY A 97 16.14 -4.61 9.25
C GLY A 97 14.82 -5.36 9.02
N HIS A 98 13.88 -4.82 8.26
CA HIS A 98 12.69 -5.54 7.83
C HIS A 98 13.04 -6.52 6.72
N ARG A 99 12.35 -7.66 6.70
CA ARG A 99 12.56 -8.75 5.73
C ARG A 99 11.35 -9.02 4.86
N ARG A 100 10.25 -8.27 5.05
CA ARG A 100 8.98 -8.53 4.36
C ARG A 100 8.23 -7.25 4.09
N LEU A 101 7.77 -7.12 2.85
CA LEU A 101 6.74 -6.17 2.47
C LEU A 101 5.42 -6.91 2.27
N CYS A 102 4.33 -6.27 2.70
CA CYS A 102 2.96 -6.73 2.58
C CYS A 102 2.12 -5.69 1.86
N ALA A 103 1.19 -6.14 1.04
CA ALA A 103 0.23 -5.29 0.36
C ALA A 103 -1.06 -6.06 0.08
N GLU A 104 -2.15 -5.37 -0.25
CA GLU A 104 -3.32 -6.00 -0.84
C GLU A 104 -3.69 -5.34 -2.16
N VAL A 105 -4.35 -6.11 -3.02
CA VAL A 105 -4.93 -5.65 -4.26
C VAL A 105 -6.37 -6.15 -4.37
N ASN A 106 -7.27 -5.32 -4.85
CA ASN A 106 -8.65 -5.72 -5.10
C ASN A 106 -8.70 -6.82 -6.16
N LEU A 107 -9.31 -7.93 -5.81
CA LEU A 107 -9.62 -9.04 -6.71
C LEU A 107 -11.02 -8.86 -7.32
N ASP A 108 -11.96 -8.35 -6.51
CA ASP A 108 -13.32 -8.05 -6.92
C ASP A 108 -13.79 -6.76 -6.19
N PRO A 109 -14.07 -5.67 -6.92
CA PRO A 109 -13.82 -5.47 -8.35
C PRO A 109 -12.33 -5.54 -8.70
N PRO A 110 -11.96 -6.02 -9.89
CA PRO A 110 -10.57 -6.29 -10.26
C PRO A 110 -9.77 -5.00 -10.48
N ASN A 111 -8.48 -5.06 -10.16
CA ASN A 111 -7.51 -4.01 -10.45
C ASN A 111 -6.29 -4.60 -11.19
N PRO A 112 -6.44 -4.93 -12.49
CA PRO A 112 -5.43 -5.66 -13.26
C PRO A 112 -4.10 -4.89 -13.41
N ALA A 113 -4.14 -3.55 -13.41
CA ALA A 113 -2.93 -2.74 -13.48
C ALA A 113 -2.09 -2.87 -12.20
N SER A 114 -2.74 -2.87 -11.04
CA SER A 114 -2.08 -3.09 -9.75
C SER A 114 -1.58 -4.52 -9.61
N ASP A 115 -2.36 -5.51 -10.05
CA ASP A 115 -1.94 -6.91 -10.05
C ASP A 115 -0.65 -7.11 -10.86
N ALA A 116 -0.61 -6.61 -12.09
CA ALA A 116 0.56 -6.72 -12.96
C ALA A 116 1.77 -5.98 -12.36
N PHE A 117 1.57 -4.79 -11.81
CA PHE A 117 2.62 -4.01 -11.18
C PHE A 117 3.25 -4.76 -10.01
N HIS A 118 2.45 -5.30 -9.09
CA HIS A 118 2.95 -6.03 -7.93
C HIS A 118 3.62 -7.35 -8.31
N ALA A 119 3.10 -8.08 -9.29
CA ALA A 119 3.74 -9.28 -9.80
C ALA A 119 5.14 -8.99 -10.37
N MET A 120 5.29 -7.91 -11.16
CA MET A 120 6.59 -7.46 -11.69
C MET A 120 7.51 -6.96 -10.58
N ALA A 121 6.97 -6.41 -9.50
CA ALA A 121 7.72 -5.97 -8.33
C ALA A 121 8.13 -7.14 -7.40
N GLY A 122 7.84 -8.39 -7.76
CA GLY A 122 8.25 -9.59 -7.04
C GLY A 122 7.34 -9.98 -5.88
N PHE A 123 6.12 -9.45 -5.81
CA PHE A 123 5.13 -9.90 -4.84
C PHE A 123 4.47 -11.21 -5.27
N VAL A 124 4.16 -12.04 -4.28
CA VAL A 124 3.42 -13.30 -4.44
C VAL A 124 2.15 -13.31 -3.60
N GLU A 125 1.12 -13.95 -4.11
CA GLU A 125 -0.14 -14.10 -3.37
C GLU A 125 0.02 -15.08 -2.21
N VAL A 126 -0.44 -14.68 -1.02
CA VAL A 126 -0.39 -15.47 0.21
C VAL A 126 -1.76 -15.70 0.85
N GLY A 127 -2.80 -15.10 0.33
CA GLY A 127 -4.16 -15.29 0.81
C GLY A 127 -5.19 -14.40 0.11
N ARG A 128 -6.46 -14.64 0.43
CA ARG A 128 -7.62 -13.87 -0.05
C ARG A 128 -8.61 -13.67 1.07
N ARG A 129 -9.37 -12.59 1.00
CA ARG A 129 -10.46 -12.33 1.93
C ARG A 129 -11.59 -11.55 1.26
N HIS A 130 -12.81 -11.98 1.51
CA HIS A 130 -13.99 -11.17 1.21
C HIS A 130 -14.24 -10.21 2.38
N LEU A 131 -14.44 -8.92 2.06
CA LEU A 131 -14.74 -7.85 2.99
C LEU A 131 -16.19 -7.38 2.75
N PRO A 132 -17.20 -7.98 3.40
CA PRO A 132 -18.61 -7.71 3.09
C PRO A 132 -19.00 -6.25 3.34
N ASP A 133 -18.48 -5.62 4.40
CA ASP A 133 -18.74 -4.22 4.74
C ASP A 133 -18.19 -3.22 3.70
N ARG A 134 -17.29 -3.68 2.84
CA ARG A 134 -16.67 -2.89 1.76
C ARG A 134 -17.08 -3.37 0.38
N ALA A 135 -17.96 -4.38 0.29
CA ALA A 135 -18.38 -5.03 -0.96
C ALA A 135 -17.22 -5.35 -1.90
N ARG A 136 -16.14 -5.91 -1.34
CA ARG A 136 -14.93 -6.26 -2.11
C ARG A 136 -14.27 -7.53 -1.61
N THR A 137 -13.56 -8.18 -2.52
CA THR A 137 -12.63 -9.26 -2.22
C THR A 137 -11.22 -8.77 -2.51
N VAL A 138 -10.31 -9.02 -1.58
CA VAL A 138 -8.91 -8.63 -1.71
C VAL A 138 -8.02 -9.87 -1.81
N ARG A 139 -6.90 -9.68 -2.47
CA ARG A 139 -5.77 -10.58 -2.54
C ARG A 139 -4.65 -10.02 -1.68
N TYR A 140 -4.13 -10.82 -0.78
CA TYR A 140 -2.98 -10.47 0.05
C TYR A 140 -1.69 -10.92 -0.62
N LEU A 141 -0.72 -10.01 -0.65
CA LEU A 141 0.54 -10.16 -1.35
C LEU A 141 1.70 -9.95 -0.37
N GLU A 142 2.77 -10.74 -0.55
CA GLU A 142 4.02 -10.56 0.18
C GLU A 142 5.21 -10.57 -0.77
N ARG A 143 6.24 -9.82 -0.38
CA ARG A 143 7.55 -9.84 -1.01
C ARG A 143 8.62 -9.95 0.07
N ASP A 144 9.53 -10.91 -0.08
CA ASP A 144 10.76 -10.99 0.71
C ASP A 144 11.76 -9.91 0.29
N LEU A 145 12.50 -9.39 1.27
CA LEU A 145 13.47 -8.31 1.07
C LEU A 145 14.92 -8.80 1.10
#